data_39110a78609ea9b7969504cfa9fb8287
#
_entry.id   39110a78609ea9b7969504cfa9fb8287
#
_cell.length_a   1.000
_cell.length_b   1.000
_cell.length_c   1.000
_cell.angle_alpha   90.00
_cell.angle_beta   90.00
_cell.angle_gamma   90.00
#
_symmetry.space_group_name_H-M   'P 1'
#
loop_
_entity.id
_entity.type
_entity.pdbx_description
1 polymer ?
#
loop_
_entity_poly.entity_id
_entity_poly.type
_entity_poly.pdbx_seq_one_letter_code
_entity_poly.pdbx_strand_id
1 'polypeptide(L)'
;MIRSLTSVLRASHIKEWSESSREERIDANNGLLLCANHDALFDRHQISFDPDTGDICISASIDTDQRAALNLSDSFNLTMSDRMKAYMKIHYKKFLEKEDM
;
A
#
# COMPACT_ATOMS: atom_id res chain seq x y z
N MET A 1 6.25 6.53 -12.90
CA MET A 1 7.02 6.42 -11.66
C MET A 1 8.47 6.10 -11.95
N ILE A 2 9.37 6.69 -11.20
CA ILE A 2 10.78 6.38 -11.30
C ILE A 2 11.04 5.04 -10.61
N ARG A 3 11.73 4.16 -11.28
CA ARG A 3 11.83 2.78 -10.86
C ARG A 3 13.17 2.38 -10.32
N SER A 4 14.22 2.98 -10.80
CA SER A 4 15.58 2.49 -10.57
C SER A 4 16.32 3.18 -9.45
N LEU A 5 15.75 4.25 -8.88
CA LEU A 5 16.42 5.04 -7.85
C LEU A 5 15.85 4.71 -6.48
N THR A 6 16.49 3.78 -5.78
CA THR A 6 16.05 3.38 -4.44
C THR A 6 16.04 4.54 -3.46
N SER A 7 16.84 5.58 -3.68
CA SER A 7 16.87 6.76 -2.81
C SER A 7 15.57 7.56 -2.79
N VAL A 8 14.70 7.39 -3.80
CA VAL A 8 13.40 8.06 -3.84
C VAL A 8 12.26 7.14 -3.40
N LEU A 9 12.58 5.91 -3.00
CA LEU A 9 11.60 4.98 -2.48
C LEU A 9 11.55 5.05 -0.97
N ARG A 10 10.37 4.81 -0.42
CA ARG A 10 10.15 4.75 1.02
C ARG A 10 9.69 3.37 1.43
N ALA A 11 10.19 2.91 2.58
CA ALA A 11 9.73 1.65 3.15
C ALA A 11 8.48 1.94 3.99
N SER A 12 7.35 1.43 3.52
CA SER A 12 6.08 1.54 4.23
C SER A 12 5.83 0.28 5.03
N HIS A 13 5.35 0.41 6.28
CA HIS A 13 4.83 -0.72 7.03
C HIS A 13 3.42 -1.01 6.54
N ILE A 14 3.15 -2.28 6.21
CA ILE A 14 1.82 -2.70 5.74
C ILE A 14 0.84 -2.71 6.91
N LYS A 15 1.21 -3.36 8.00
CA LYS A 15 0.51 -3.22 9.29
C LYS A 15 1.12 -2.03 10.01
N GLU A 16 0.29 -1.11 10.47
CA GLU A 16 0.77 0.14 11.07
C GLU A 16 1.77 -0.10 12.19
N TRP A 17 2.79 0.75 12.26
CA TRP A 17 3.84 0.67 13.27
C TRP A 17 3.27 0.62 14.69
N SER A 18 2.30 1.48 14.97
CA SER A 18 1.69 1.58 16.31
C SER A 18 0.93 0.33 16.72
N GLU A 19 0.47 -0.47 15.74
CA GLU A 19 -0.27 -1.69 15.97
C GLU A 19 0.58 -2.94 15.87
N SER A 20 1.82 -2.79 15.42
CA SER A 20 2.72 -3.91 15.17
C SER A 20 3.52 -4.27 16.44
N SER A 21 3.70 -5.57 16.67
CA SER A 21 4.59 -6.06 17.70
C SER A 21 6.03 -5.76 17.29
N ARG A 22 6.98 -5.97 18.22
CA ARG A 22 8.40 -5.79 17.93
C ARG A 22 8.82 -6.67 16.74
N GLU A 23 8.40 -7.93 16.73
CA GLU A 23 8.73 -8.88 15.69
C GLU A 23 8.12 -8.45 14.34
N GLU A 24 6.91 -7.93 14.37
CA GLU A 24 6.23 -7.46 13.15
C GLU A 24 6.89 -6.23 12.57
N ARG A 25 7.40 -5.34 13.42
CA ARG A 25 8.08 -4.11 12.97
C ARG A 25 9.34 -4.37 12.18
N ILE A 26 10.04 -5.47 12.48
CA ILE A 26 11.28 -5.84 11.80
C ILE A 26 11.10 -6.93 10.74
N ASP A 27 9.87 -7.42 10.57
CA ASP A 27 9.57 -8.44 9.57
C ASP A 27 9.60 -7.81 8.18
N ALA A 28 10.49 -8.31 7.31
CA ALA A 28 10.61 -7.83 5.94
C ALA A 28 9.30 -7.99 5.15
N ASN A 29 8.47 -8.97 5.50
CA ASN A 29 7.17 -9.19 4.85
C ASN A 29 6.13 -8.14 5.25
N ASN A 30 6.41 -7.36 6.29
CA ASN A 30 5.57 -6.23 6.70
C ASN A 30 6.05 -4.92 6.06
N GLY A 31 6.92 -4.99 5.07
CA GLY A 31 7.47 -3.82 4.42
C GLY A 31 7.16 -3.81 2.93
N LEU A 32 6.95 -2.62 2.39
CA LEU A 32 6.67 -2.40 0.98
C LEU A 32 7.39 -1.14 0.53
N LEU A 33 8.17 -1.23 -0.55
CA LEU A 33 8.87 -0.06 -1.09
C LEU A 33 7.96 0.69 -2.06
N LEU A 34 7.69 1.93 -1.75
CA LEU A 34 6.83 2.80 -2.54
C LEU A 34 7.51 4.16 -2.76
N CYS A 35 7.20 4.82 -3.87
CA CYS A 35 7.61 6.21 -4.03
C CYS A 35 6.88 7.07 -2.99
N ALA A 36 7.40 8.29 -2.73
CA ALA A 36 6.88 9.14 -1.66
C ALA A 36 5.37 9.41 -1.77
N ASN A 37 4.87 9.63 -2.99
CA ASN A 37 3.44 9.89 -3.20
C ASN A 37 2.58 8.67 -2.85
N HIS A 38 3.02 7.50 -3.31
CA HIS A 38 2.28 6.26 -3.05
C HIS A 38 2.38 5.87 -1.57
N ASP A 39 3.54 6.09 -0.95
CA ASP A 39 3.74 5.86 0.48
C ASP A 39 2.74 6.66 1.31
N ALA A 40 2.59 7.96 1.01
CA ALA A 40 1.66 8.82 1.72
C ALA A 40 0.21 8.34 1.57
N LEU A 41 -0.18 7.94 0.36
CA LEU A 41 -1.53 7.44 0.10
C LEU A 41 -1.78 6.10 0.78
N PHE A 42 -0.78 5.23 0.77
CA PHE A 42 -0.86 3.91 1.41
C PHE A 42 -1.00 4.06 2.94
N ASP A 43 -0.21 4.95 3.55
CA ASP A 43 -0.29 5.23 4.98
C ASP A 43 -1.67 5.75 5.40
N ARG A 44 -2.32 6.51 4.53
CA ARG A 44 -3.65 7.08 4.79
C ARG A 44 -4.78 6.13 4.40
N HIS A 45 -4.47 4.93 3.93
CA HIS A 45 -5.44 3.95 3.45
C HIS A 45 -6.30 4.50 2.31
N GLN A 46 -5.71 5.35 1.48
CA GLN A 46 -6.35 5.85 0.25
C GLN A 46 -6.02 4.97 -0.94
N ILE A 47 -4.99 4.16 -0.84
CA ILE A 47 -4.74 3.04 -1.74
C ILE A 47 -4.42 1.81 -0.90
N SER A 48 -4.71 0.65 -1.45
CA SER A 48 -4.33 -0.62 -0.86
C SER A 48 -4.16 -1.64 -1.98
N PHE A 49 -3.93 -2.88 -1.64
CA PHE A 49 -3.77 -3.96 -2.63
C PHE A 49 -4.61 -5.14 -2.19
N ASP A 50 -5.33 -5.72 -3.14
CA ASP A 50 -6.12 -6.92 -2.88
C ASP A 50 -5.17 -8.04 -2.43
N PRO A 51 -5.36 -8.61 -1.22
CA PRO A 51 -4.43 -9.63 -0.72
C PRO A 51 -4.47 -10.93 -1.51
N ASP A 52 -5.55 -11.18 -2.26
CA ASP A 52 -5.68 -12.41 -3.04
C ASP A 52 -5.07 -12.28 -4.43
N THR A 53 -5.25 -11.13 -5.09
CA THR A 53 -4.82 -10.91 -6.47
C THR A 53 -3.57 -10.05 -6.59
N GLY A 54 -3.28 -9.21 -5.60
CA GLY A 54 -2.20 -8.23 -5.66
C GLY A 54 -2.56 -6.97 -6.42
N ASP A 55 -3.77 -6.86 -6.94
CA ASP A 55 -4.18 -5.70 -7.72
C ASP A 55 -4.35 -4.48 -6.83
N ILE A 56 -3.93 -3.32 -7.34
CA ILE A 56 -4.10 -2.06 -6.63
C ILE A 56 -5.58 -1.71 -6.51
N CYS A 57 -5.95 -1.18 -5.34
CA CYS A 57 -7.27 -0.63 -5.07
C CYS A 57 -7.10 0.83 -4.73
N ILE A 58 -7.80 1.70 -5.42
CA ILE A 58 -7.67 3.15 -5.31
C ILE A 58 -8.98 3.72 -4.77
N SER A 59 -8.89 4.58 -3.75
CA SER A 59 -10.07 5.21 -3.17
C SER A 59 -10.89 5.94 -4.22
N ALA A 60 -12.20 5.81 -4.15
CA ALA A 60 -13.11 6.53 -5.03
C ALA A 60 -13.03 8.05 -4.84
N SER A 61 -12.48 8.51 -3.72
CA SER A 61 -12.27 9.94 -3.48
C SER A 61 -11.17 10.54 -4.35
N ILE A 62 -10.33 9.69 -4.98
CA ILE A 62 -9.27 10.15 -5.87
C ILE A 62 -9.82 10.08 -7.30
N ASP A 63 -10.02 11.23 -7.92
CA ASP A 63 -10.59 11.28 -9.27
C ASP A 63 -9.56 10.92 -10.35
N THR A 64 -10.02 10.81 -11.59
CA THR A 64 -9.18 10.40 -12.72
C THR A 64 -7.98 11.32 -12.92
N ASP A 65 -8.19 12.64 -12.81
CA ASP A 65 -7.11 13.60 -13.01
C ASP A 65 -6.07 13.50 -11.91
N GLN A 66 -6.52 13.32 -10.68
CA GLN A 66 -5.62 13.13 -9.52
C GLN A 66 -4.83 11.83 -9.66
N ARG A 67 -5.47 10.76 -10.13
CA ARG A 67 -4.78 9.48 -10.38
C ARG A 67 -3.66 9.65 -11.38
N ALA A 68 -3.90 10.38 -12.47
CA ALA A 68 -2.87 10.65 -13.47
C ALA A 68 -1.73 11.47 -12.89
N ALA A 69 -2.04 12.51 -12.12
CA ALA A 69 -1.04 13.37 -11.49
C ALA A 69 -0.17 12.62 -10.47
N LEU A 70 -0.74 11.60 -9.81
CA LEU A 70 -0.04 10.80 -8.79
C LEU A 70 0.59 9.53 -9.37
N ASN A 71 0.52 9.35 -10.68
CA ASN A 71 1.04 8.15 -11.36
C ASN A 71 0.40 6.85 -10.84
N LEU A 72 -0.89 6.91 -10.51
CA LEU A 72 -1.65 5.73 -10.11
C LEU A 72 -2.19 5.03 -11.34
N SER A 73 -1.94 3.75 -11.47
CA SER A 73 -2.40 2.94 -12.59
C SER A 73 -3.18 1.74 -12.08
N ASP A 74 -4.35 1.50 -12.66
CA ASP A 74 -5.18 0.34 -12.31
C ASP A 74 -4.48 -0.99 -12.66
N SER A 75 -3.44 -0.95 -13.48
CA SER A 75 -2.70 -2.14 -13.87
C SER A 75 -1.58 -2.51 -12.89
N PHE A 76 -1.37 -1.71 -11.84
CA PHE A 76 -0.35 -1.99 -10.85
C PHE A 76 -0.70 -3.26 -10.08
N ASN A 77 0.23 -4.20 -10.00
CA ASN A 77 0.03 -5.48 -9.35
C ASN A 77 1.26 -5.85 -8.53
N LEU A 78 1.03 -6.39 -7.33
CA LEU A 78 2.10 -6.85 -6.44
C LEU A 78 2.12 -8.38 -6.39
N THR A 79 3.33 -8.93 -6.42
CA THR A 79 3.53 -10.34 -6.07
C THR A 79 3.83 -10.40 -4.57
N MET A 80 3.02 -11.14 -3.83
CA MET A 80 3.11 -11.17 -2.37
C MET A 80 3.35 -12.58 -1.86
N SER A 81 4.24 -12.68 -0.84
CA SER A 81 4.37 -13.91 -0.07
C SER A 81 3.12 -14.11 0.81
N ASP A 82 2.94 -15.31 1.35
CA ASP A 82 1.80 -15.59 2.24
C ASP A 82 1.82 -14.67 3.48
N ARG A 83 3.00 -14.40 4.03
CA ARG A 83 3.11 -13.49 5.18
C ARG A 83 2.76 -12.06 4.82
N MET A 84 3.19 -11.59 3.65
CA MET A 84 2.84 -10.26 3.18
C MET A 84 1.33 -10.16 2.96
N LYS A 85 0.70 -11.19 2.41
CA LYS A 85 -0.76 -11.24 2.24
C LYS A 85 -1.48 -11.11 3.57
N ALA A 86 -0.97 -11.75 4.61
CA ALA A 86 -1.58 -11.66 5.94
C ALA A 86 -1.56 -10.22 6.47
N TYR A 87 -0.44 -9.53 6.32
CA TYR A 87 -0.36 -8.11 6.68
C TYR A 87 -1.26 -7.25 5.79
N MET A 88 -1.27 -7.55 4.49
CA MET A 88 -2.07 -6.78 3.54
C MET A 88 -3.56 -6.91 3.81
N LYS A 89 -4.03 -8.05 4.30
CA LYS A 89 -5.45 -8.22 4.69
C LYS A 89 -5.86 -7.21 5.74
N ILE A 90 -4.97 -6.91 6.68
CA ILE A 90 -5.24 -5.92 7.74
C ILE A 90 -5.35 -4.53 7.13
N HIS A 91 -4.41 -4.17 6.26
CA HIS A 91 -4.40 -2.88 5.58
C HIS A 91 -5.62 -2.72 4.67
N TYR A 92 -5.91 -3.75 3.89
CA TYR A 92 -7.03 -3.76 2.95
C TYR A 92 -8.36 -3.61 3.67
N LYS A 93 -8.51 -4.28 4.81
CA LYS A 93 -9.72 -4.16 5.63
C LYS A 93 -9.94 -2.70 6.05
N LYS A 94 -8.89 -2.02 6.50
CA LYS A 94 -8.98 -0.62 6.89
C LYS A 94 -9.31 0.27 5.70
N PHE A 95 -8.74 -0.03 4.53
CA PHE A 95 -9.07 0.67 3.30
C PHE A 95 -10.57 0.55 3.00
N LEU A 96 -11.11 -0.66 3.06
CA LEU A 96 -12.54 -0.88 2.80
C LEU A 96 -13.43 -0.19 3.82
N GLU A 97 -13.07 -0.22 5.09
CA GLU A 97 -13.82 0.46 6.14
C GLU A 97 -13.86 1.96 5.89
N LYS A 98 -12.76 2.52 5.44
CA LYS A 98 -12.67 3.95 5.14
C LYS A 98 -13.52 4.32 3.92
N GLU A 99 -13.61 3.43 2.93
CA GLU A 99 -14.42 3.66 1.74
C GLU A 99 -15.93 3.66 2.05
N ASP A 100 -16.33 3.00 3.12
CA ASP A 100 -17.73 2.93 3.55
C ASP A 100 -18.18 4.16 4.36
N MET A 101 -17.28 5.06 4.67
CA MET A 101 -17.59 6.25 5.49
C MET A 101 -18.09 7.40 4.65
#